data_46f8ccb3068247689b086287fe92366f
#
_entry.id   46f8ccb3068247689b086287fe92366f
#
_cell.length_a   1.000
_cell.length_b   1.000
_cell.length_c   1.000
_cell.angle_alpha   90.00
_cell.angle_beta   90.00
_cell.angle_gamma   90.00
#
_symmetry.space_group_name_H-M   'P 1'
#
loop_
_entity.id
_entity.type
_entity.pdbx_description
1 polymer ?
#
loop_
_entity_poly.entity_id
_entity_poly.type
_entity_poly.pdbx_seq_one_letter_code
_entity_poly.pdbx_strand_id
1 'polypeptide(L)'
;KKMHLVKKELGSTVTPEGKNPHYGNDYIQLDTLTKKIDKETKKIGLLISHFPTGRGLVTLVVDTESGEFIQNSYELVLERETAQGIGSSLTYAKRQVLQSMFNLSAGEDEDDDGEAAEVSTPPKEKKLSKSEQIMKDIDEEKTLESLKLYYNTCPKTYRNSDAVKEKFKAKKAELEMLTA
;
A
#
# COMPACT_ATOMS: atom_id res chain seq x y z
N LYS A 1 30.67 -10.79 8.14
CA LYS A 1 30.83 -12.03 7.38
C LYS A 1 29.48 -12.77 7.25
N LYS A 2 28.74 -13.02 8.35
CA LYS A 2 27.43 -13.73 8.35
C LYS A 2 26.36 -13.00 7.52
N MET A 3 26.24 -11.66 7.57
CA MET A 3 25.31 -10.88 6.74
C MET A 3 25.48 -11.11 5.23
N HIS A 4 26.73 -11.29 4.76
CA HIS A 4 27.00 -11.61 3.35
C HIS A 4 26.45 -12.98 2.96
N LEU A 5 26.51 -13.97 3.87
CA LEU A 5 25.96 -15.30 3.64
C LEU A 5 24.43 -15.25 3.52
N VAL A 6 23.76 -14.52 4.42
CA VAL A 6 22.30 -14.31 4.33
C VAL A 6 21.92 -13.68 3.00
N LYS A 7 22.60 -12.60 2.61
CA LYS A 7 22.32 -11.91 1.35
C LYS A 7 22.50 -12.82 0.13
N LYS A 8 23.51 -13.67 0.14
CA LYS A 8 23.74 -14.64 -0.94
C LYS A 8 22.59 -15.62 -1.10
N GLU A 9 22.02 -16.11 0.01
CA GLU A 9 20.89 -17.05 -0.01
C GLU A 9 19.53 -16.38 -0.32
N LEU A 10 19.37 -15.12 0.09
CA LEU A 10 18.13 -14.35 -0.20
C LEU A 10 18.00 -13.95 -1.67
N GLY A 11 19.13 -13.74 -2.36
CA GLY A 11 19.14 -13.12 -3.69
C GLY A 11 18.87 -11.61 -3.61
N SER A 12 18.51 -11.02 -4.74
CA SER A 12 18.19 -9.58 -4.85
C SER A 12 16.70 -9.30 -4.98
N THR A 13 15.89 -10.29 -5.36
CA THR A 13 14.46 -10.11 -5.63
C THR A 13 13.59 -10.99 -4.75
N VAL A 14 12.44 -10.45 -4.36
CA VAL A 14 11.38 -11.19 -3.67
C VAL A 14 10.09 -10.98 -4.45
N THR A 15 9.39 -12.06 -4.77
CA THR A 15 8.11 -11.98 -5.47
C THR A 15 7.11 -11.19 -4.62
N PRO A 16 6.52 -10.10 -5.14
CA PRO A 16 5.50 -9.36 -4.44
C PRO A 16 4.20 -10.19 -4.34
N GLU A 17 3.52 -10.12 -3.22
CA GLU A 17 2.26 -10.84 -2.97
C GLU A 17 1.10 -9.92 -2.66
N GLY A 18 1.35 -8.64 -2.48
CA GLY A 18 0.34 -7.64 -2.15
C GLY A 18 0.27 -6.54 -3.19
N LYS A 19 -0.94 -6.00 -3.41
CA LYS A 19 -1.15 -4.75 -4.16
C LYS A 19 -1.47 -3.62 -3.22
N ASN A 20 -0.76 -2.50 -3.39
CA ASN A 20 -1.08 -1.30 -2.65
C ASN A 20 -2.44 -0.75 -3.14
N PRO A 21 -3.48 -0.70 -2.27
CA PRO A 21 -4.82 -0.28 -2.69
C PRO A 21 -4.87 1.20 -3.11
N HIS A 22 -3.88 2.02 -2.73
CA HIS A 22 -3.83 3.44 -3.04
C HIS A 22 -3.08 3.75 -4.34
N TYR A 23 -1.99 3.03 -4.60
CA TYR A 23 -1.08 3.31 -5.73
C TYR A 23 -1.12 2.23 -6.81
N GLY A 24 -1.72 1.07 -6.53
CA GLY A 24 -1.78 -0.06 -7.46
C GLY A 24 -0.47 -0.82 -7.63
N ASN A 25 0.63 -0.36 -7.02
CA ASN A 25 1.94 -0.98 -7.11
C ASN A 25 1.97 -2.28 -6.30
N ASP A 26 2.72 -3.24 -6.81
CA ASP A 26 2.98 -4.48 -6.11
C ASP A 26 3.96 -4.25 -4.96
N TYR A 27 3.75 -4.88 -3.82
CA TYR A 27 4.65 -4.78 -2.68
C TYR A 27 4.86 -6.13 -1.98
N ILE A 28 6.03 -6.28 -1.36
CA ILE A 28 6.33 -7.45 -0.56
C ILE A 28 5.64 -7.32 0.81
N GLN A 29 4.82 -8.30 1.17
CA GLN A 29 4.20 -8.31 2.51
C GLN A 29 5.28 -8.49 3.59
N LEU A 30 5.12 -7.77 4.73
CA LEU A 30 6.08 -7.85 5.83
C LEU A 30 6.25 -9.28 6.37
N ASP A 31 5.16 -10.04 6.44
CA ASP A 31 5.19 -11.42 6.90
C ASP A 31 6.04 -12.32 6.00
N THR A 32 5.87 -12.23 4.68
CA THR A 32 6.66 -12.96 3.68
C THR A 32 8.14 -12.60 3.77
N LEU A 33 8.42 -11.30 3.84
CA LEU A 33 9.79 -10.79 3.96
C LEU A 33 10.45 -11.28 5.25
N THR A 34 9.76 -11.16 6.38
CA THR A 34 10.25 -11.61 7.68
C THR A 34 10.53 -13.11 7.69
N LYS A 35 9.60 -13.92 7.20
CA LYS A 35 9.77 -15.39 7.14
C LYS A 35 10.97 -15.78 6.28
N LYS A 36 11.14 -15.14 5.12
CA LYS A 36 12.26 -15.43 4.21
C LYS A 36 13.59 -15.09 4.86
N ILE A 37 13.71 -13.91 5.48
CA ILE A 37 14.93 -13.46 6.17
C ILE A 37 15.21 -14.32 7.39
N ASP A 38 14.22 -14.57 8.24
CA ASP A 38 14.36 -15.38 9.46
C ASP A 38 14.84 -16.80 9.15
N LYS A 39 14.39 -17.40 8.06
CA LYS A 39 14.83 -18.73 7.63
C LYS A 39 16.34 -18.78 7.43
N GLU A 40 16.93 -17.76 6.84
CA GLU A 40 18.35 -17.75 6.52
C GLU A 40 19.20 -17.24 7.69
N THR A 41 18.72 -16.25 8.44
CA THR A 41 19.45 -15.73 9.61
C THR A 41 19.56 -16.75 10.73
N LYS A 42 18.50 -17.51 11.00
CA LYS A 42 18.48 -18.56 12.03
C LYS A 42 19.50 -19.67 11.77
N LYS A 43 19.75 -20.04 10.52
CA LYS A 43 20.75 -21.08 10.16
C LYS A 43 22.16 -20.76 10.61
N ILE A 44 22.48 -19.48 10.73
CA ILE A 44 23.83 -19.00 11.00
C ILE A 44 23.95 -18.20 12.31
N GLY A 45 22.93 -18.29 13.17
CA GLY A 45 22.93 -17.67 14.48
C GLY A 45 22.88 -16.14 14.45
N LEU A 46 22.16 -15.54 13.48
CA LEU A 46 21.86 -14.11 13.50
C LEU A 46 20.43 -13.88 14.00
N LEU A 47 20.28 -12.94 14.94
CA LEU A 47 19.00 -12.46 15.46
C LEU A 47 18.74 -11.04 14.97
N ILE A 48 17.56 -10.80 14.39
CA ILE A 48 17.08 -9.47 14.03
C ILE A 48 15.95 -9.09 14.97
N SER A 49 16.05 -7.91 15.58
CA SER A 49 15.03 -7.37 16.48
C SER A 49 14.73 -5.90 16.16
N HIS A 50 13.47 -5.54 16.32
CA HIS A 50 12.99 -4.19 16.08
C HIS A 50 12.41 -3.60 17.36
N PHE A 51 12.90 -2.43 17.77
CA PHE A 51 12.49 -1.72 18.98
C PHE A 51 11.89 -0.36 18.60
N PRO A 52 10.57 -0.16 18.77
CA PRO A 52 9.98 1.17 18.63
C PRO A 52 10.52 2.12 19.71
N THR A 53 10.91 3.34 19.34
CA THR A 53 11.45 4.36 20.25
C THR A 53 10.84 5.72 19.91
N GLY A 54 9.93 6.21 20.74
CA GLY A 54 9.31 7.51 20.48
C GLY A 54 8.76 7.61 19.05
N ARG A 55 9.39 8.42 18.18
CA ARG A 55 9.05 8.56 16.77
C ARG A 55 9.97 7.75 15.84
N GLY A 56 10.58 6.70 16.32
CA GLY A 56 11.56 5.94 15.57
C GLY A 56 11.41 4.43 15.71
N LEU A 57 12.19 3.72 14.90
CA LEU A 57 12.37 2.27 14.95
C LEU A 57 13.87 1.99 14.98
N VAL A 58 14.36 1.39 16.06
CA VAL A 58 15.72 0.85 16.12
C VAL A 58 15.70 -0.60 15.69
N THR A 59 16.56 -0.96 14.74
CA THR A 59 16.75 -2.32 14.31
C THR A 59 18.14 -2.78 14.74
N LEU A 60 18.19 -3.91 15.41
CA LEU A 60 19.39 -4.55 15.91
C LEU A 60 19.57 -5.89 15.22
N VAL A 61 20.76 -6.14 14.70
CA VAL A 61 21.18 -7.46 14.19
C VAL A 61 22.34 -7.94 15.05
N VAL A 62 22.14 -9.06 15.71
CA VAL A 62 23.10 -9.64 16.68
C VAL A 62 23.60 -10.97 16.17
N ASP A 63 24.89 -11.18 16.21
CA ASP A 63 25.49 -12.51 16.11
C ASP A 63 25.41 -13.18 17.48
N THR A 64 24.58 -14.21 17.60
CA THR A 64 24.31 -14.88 18.87
C THR A 64 25.49 -15.69 19.40
N GLU A 65 26.51 -15.94 18.58
CA GLU A 65 27.73 -16.66 18.99
C GLU A 65 28.79 -15.69 19.52
N SER A 66 29.06 -14.59 18.80
CA SER A 66 30.12 -13.65 19.20
C SER A 66 29.60 -12.49 20.07
N GLY A 67 28.29 -12.23 20.05
CA GLY A 67 27.70 -11.05 20.67
C GLY A 67 27.93 -9.74 19.91
N GLU A 68 28.64 -9.79 18.78
CA GLU A 68 28.78 -8.63 17.91
C GLU A 68 27.43 -8.21 17.34
N PHE A 69 27.22 -6.92 17.19
CA PHE A 69 25.98 -6.40 16.64
C PHE A 69 26.20 -5.19 15.74
N ILE A 70 25.22 -4.97 14.89
CA ILE A 70 25.02 -3.72 14.15
C ILE A 70 23.63 -3.19 14.48
N GLN A 71 23.51 -1.87 14.56
CA GLN A 71 22.21 -1.24 14.74
C GLN A 71 22.02 -0.08 13.77
N ASN A 72 20.78 0.17 13.44
CA ASN A 72 20.36 1.35 12.67
C ASN A 72 19.06 1.89 13.26
N SER A 73 18.86 3.20 13.15
CA SER A 73 17.62 3.86 13.51
C SER A 73 16.93 4.38 12.25
N TYR A 74 15.61 4.22 12.22
CA TYR A 74 14.73 4.71 11.17
C TYR A 74 13.70 5.65 11.78
N GLU A 75 13.55 6.85 11.23
CA GLU A 75 12.57 7.82 11.69
C GLU A 75 11.19 7.51 11.10
N LEU A 76 10.16 7.48 11.94
CA LEU A 76 8.80 7.18 11.49
C LEU A 76 8.16 8.42 10.88
N VAL A 77 7.67 8.29 9.67
CA VAL A 77 6.80 9.29 9.05
C VAL A 77 5.36 8.96 9.46
N LEU A 78 4.74 9.85 10.23
CA LEU A 78 3.39 9.67 10.73
C LEU A 78 2.42 10.49 9.87
N GLU A 79 1.56 9.83 9.11
CA GLU A 79 0.46 10.50 8.42
C GLU A 79 -0.63 10.96 9.41
N ARG A 80 -0.80 10.22 10.51
CA ARG A 80 -1.76 10.53 11.58
C ARG A 80 -1.20 10.13 12.94
N GLU A 81 -1.34 11.01 13.93
CA GLU A 81 -0.95 10.72 15.32
C GLU A 81 -2.04 9.93 16.07
N THR A 82 -2.38 8.77 15.54
CA THR A 82 -3.31 7.80 16.15
C THR A 82 -2.59 6.48 16.37
N ALA A 83 -3.09 5.66 17.29
CA ALA A 83 -2.52 4.32 17.53
C ALA A 83 -2.48 3.48 16.23
N GLN A 84 -3.50 3.58 15.39
CA GLN A 84 -3.54 2.90 14.09
C GLN A 84 -2.50 3.48 13.11
N GLY A 85 -2.34 4.81 13.06
CA GLY A 85 -1.33 5.48 12.22
C GLY A 85 0.08 5.07 12.62
N ILE A 86 0.38 5.04 13.92
CA ILE A 86 1.67 4.56 14.45
C ILE A 86 1.89 3.09 14.06
N GLY A 87 0.90 2.22 14.23
CA GLY A 87 1.00 0.81 13.84
C GLY A 87 1.28 0.60 12.34
N SER A 88 0.61 1.36 11.49
CA SER A 88 0.85 1.36 10.04
C SER A 88 2.27 1.83 9.71
N SER A 89 2.72 2.93 10.30
CA SER A 89 4.07 3.48 10.09
C SER A 89 5.16 2.51 10.56
N LEU A 90 4.96 1.83 11.69
CA LEU A 90 5.88 0.79 12.17
C LEU A 90 5.97 -0.40 11.19
N THR A 91 4.83 -0.83 10.65
CA THR A 91 4.79 -1.93 9.67
C THR A 91 5.54 -1.53 8.40
N TYR A 92 5.32 -0.31 7.92
CA TYR A 92 6.01 0.25 6.77
C TYR A 92 7.53 0.35 7.04
N ALA A 93 7.92 0.96 8.16
CA ALA A 93 9.32 1.12 8.54
C ALA A 93 10.07 -0.21 8.65
N LYS A 94 9.47 -1.23 9.28
CA LYS A 94 10.07 -2.57 9.35
C LYS A 94 10.34 -3.16 7.97
N ARG A 95 9.39 -3.02 7.03
CA ARG A 95 9.54 -3.49 5.66
C ARG A 95 10.71 -2.79 4.97
N GLN A 96 10.73 -1.45 5.00
CA GLN A 96 11.78 -0.65 4.39
C GLN A 96 13.17 -0.97 4.94
N VAL A 97 13.29 -1.09 6.26
CA VAL A 97 14.56 -1.43 6.91
C VAL A 97 15.04 -2.81 6.49
N LEU A 98 14.16 -3.82 6.45
CA LEU A 98 14.54 -5.18 6.06
C LEU A 98 14.92 -5.27 4.58
N GLN A 99 14.18 -4.61 3.69
CA GLN A 99 14.52 -4.55 2.27
C GLN A 99 15.86 -3.87 2.06
N SER A 100 16.07 -2.70 2.64
CA SER A 100 17.33 -1.93 2.52
C SER A 100 18.53 -2.68 3.10
N MET A 101 18.36 -3.34 4.25
CA MET A 101 19.44 -4.09 4.93
C MET A 101 20.01 -5.21 4.05
N PHE A 102 19.17 -5.85 3.25
CA PHE A 102 19.56 -6.95 2.38
C PHE A 102 19.55 -6.57 0.89
N ASN A 103 19.30 -5.30 0.53
CA ASN A 103 19.12 -4.83 -0.85
C ASN A 103 18.14 -5.73 -1.62
N LEU A 104 16.93 -5.90 -1.08
CA LEU A 104 15.87 -6.69 -1.69
C LEU A 104 14.91 -5.76 -2.41
N SER A 105 14.56 -6.08 -3.66
CA SER A 105 13.53 -5.41 -4.45
C SER A 105 12.32 -6.32 -4.69
N ALA A 106 11.17 -5.74 -4.99
CA ALA A 106 9.93 -6.47 -5.27
C ALA A 106 9.80 -6.94 -6.74
N GLY A 107 10.84 -6.88 -7.52
CA GLY A 107 10.85 -7.26 -8.94
C GLY A 107 11.24 -6.11 -9.86
N GLU A 108 11.11 -6.32 -11.18
CA GLU A 108 11.65 -5.42 -12.21
C GLU A 108 10.89 -4.07 -12.35
N ASP A 109 9.73 -3.90 -11.72
CA ASP A 109 8.85 -2.74 -11.92
C ASP A 109 8.98 -1.64 -10.81
N GLU A 110 9.91 -1.79 -9.85
CA GLU A 110 10.04 -0.85 -8.72
C GLU A 110 10.92 0.39 -8.98
N ASP A 111 11.57 0.49 -10.14
CA ASP A 111 12.45 1.65 -10.44
C ASP A 111 11.67 2.96 -10.71
N ASP A 112 10.33 2.93 -10.73
CA ASP A 112 9.48 4.12 -10.96
C ASP A 112 9.00 4.83 -9.67
N ASP A 113 9.34 4.31 -8.48
CA ASP A 113 8.91 4.91 -7.21
C ASP A 113 9.67 6.19 -6.84
N GLY A 114 10.78 6.49 -7.51
CA GLY A 114 11.58 7.71 -7.28
C GLY A 114 10.91 8.99 -7.78
N GLU A 115 10.20 8.96 -8.88
CA GLU A 115 9.50 10.14 -9.42
C GLU A 115 8.20 10.47 -8.67
N ALA A 116 7.56 9.48 -8.03
CA ALA A 116 6.36 9.73 -7.23
C ALA A 116 6.64 10.42 -5.89
N ALA A 117 7.87 10.37 -5.39
CA ALA A 117 8.25 10.95 -4.10
C ALA A 117 8.69 12.42 -4.16
N GLU A 118 9.09 12.93 -5.34
CA GLU A 118 9.61 14.30 -5.47
C GLU A 118 8.57 15.37 -5.82
N VAL A 119 7.33 15.00 -6.09
CA VAL A 119 6.29 15.97 -6.36
C VAL A 119 5.51 16.27 -5.08
N SER A 120 6.02 17.21 -4.30
CA SER A 120 5.21 17.98 -3.34
C SER A 120 4.24 18.87 -4.13
N THR A 121 3.27 18.27 -4.80
CA THR A 121 2.11 18.95 -5.33
C THR A 121 1.00 18.96 -4.29
N PRO A 122 0.18 20.02 -4.25
CA PRO A 122 -0.95 20.13 -3.34
C PRO A 122 -1.85 18.89 -3.46
N PRO A 123 -2.66 18.56 -2.45
CA PRO A 123 -3.33 17.27 -2.34
C PRO A 123 -4.02 16.93 -3.65
N LYS A 124 -3.51 15.93 -4.35
CA LYS A 124 -4.21 15.35 -5.51
C LYS A 124 -5.58 14.95 -5.01
N GLU A 125 -6.60 15.50 -5.62
CA GLU A 125 -7.98 15.08 -5.44
C GLU A 125 -8.00 13.56 -5.37
N LYS A 126 -8.56 13.02 -4.27
CA LYS A 126 -8.74 11.57 -4.11
C LYS A 126 -9.30 11.04 -5.41
N LYS A 127 -8.55 10.21 -6.14
CA LYS A 127 -9.13 9.47 -7.25
C LYS A 127 -10.27 8.67 -6.66
N LEU A 128 -11.48 9.07 -6.96
CA LEU A 128 -12.71 8.42 -6.54
C LEU A 128 -12.61 6.93 -6.90
N SER A 129 -13.04 6.07 -6.01
CA SER A 129 -13.21 4.66 -6.35
C SER A 129 -14.11 4.53 -7.58
N LYS A 130 -14.02 3.44 -8.34
CA LYS A 130 -14.87 3.28 -9.53
C LYS A 130 -16.37 3.43 -9.22
N SER A 131 -16.82 3.02 -8.03
CA SER A 131 -18.20 3.21 -7.59
C SER A 131 -18.52 4.67 -7.27
N GLU A 132 -17.63 5.41 -6.64
CA GLU A 132 -17.79 6.85 -6.38
C GLU A 132 -17.75 7.66 -7.67
N GLN A 133 -16.90 7.28 -8.62
CA GLN A 133 -16.89 7.91 -9.93
C GLN A 133 -18.22 7.70 -10.68
N ILE A 134 -18.75 6.47 -10.68
CA ILE A 134 -20.06 6.16 -11.26
C ILE A 134 -21.18 6.97 -10.60
N MET A 135 -21.17 7.13 -9.28
CA MET A 135 -22.15 7.93 -8.57
C MET A 135 -22.06 9.41 -8.94
N LYS A 136 -20.85 9.93 -9.12
CA LYS A 136 -20.60 11.30 -9.58
C LYS A 136 -21.07 11.49 -11.02
N ASP A 137 -20.73 10.56 -11.91
CA ASP A 137 -21.15 10.60 -13.30
C ASP A 137 -22.70 10.60 -13.43
N ILE A 138 -23.41 9.83 -12.58
CA ILE A 138 -24.89 9.84 -12.50
C ILE A 138 -25.40 11.24 -12.11
N ASP A 139 -24.75 11.92 -11.16
CA ASP A 139 -25.15 13.27 -10.75
C ASP A 139 -24.95 14.31 -11.85
N GLU A 140 -23.96 14.13 -12.71
CA GLU A 140 -23.65 15.04 -13.84
C GLU A 140 -24.62 14.89 -15.01
N GLU A 141 -25.44 13.82 -15.07
CA GLU A 141 -26.42 13.61 -16.12
C GLU A 141 -27.58 14.63 -16.02
N LYS A 142 -27.86 15.31 -17.14
CA LYS A 142 -28.82 16.42 -17.19
C LYS A 142 -30.14 16.08 -17.88
N THR A 143 -30.22 14.96 -18.57
CA THR A 143 -31.42 14.53 -19.30
C THR A 143 -31.74 13.04 -19.00
N LEU A 144 -33.02 12.70 -19.16
CA LEU A 144 -33.48 11.31 -19.02
C LEU A 144 -32.86 10.37 -20.07
N GLU A 145 -32.59 10.93 -21.27
CA GLU A 145 -32.00 10.14 -22.35
C GLU A 145 -30.52 9.83 -22.06
N SER A 146 -29.74 10.82 -21.63
CA SER A 146 -28.33 10.63 -21.26
C SER A 146 -28.20 9.70 -20.06
N LEU A 147 -29.06 9.84 -19.05
CA LEU A 147 -29.10 8.95 -17.90
C LEU A 147 -29.40 7.49 -18.28
N LYS A 148 -30.33 7.24 -19.22
CA LYS A 148 -30.62 5.90 -19.73
C LYS A 148 -29.44 5.32 -20.50
N LEU A 149 -28.78 6.13 -21.32
CA LEU A 149 -27.59 5.72 -22.07
C LEU A 149 -26.48 5.32 -21.10
N TYR A 150 -26.21 6.15 -20.09
CA TYR A 150 -25.21 5.87 -19.06
C TYR A 150 -25.54 4.58 -18.27
N TYR A 151 -26.80 4.36 -17.91
CA TYR A 151 -27.25 3.14 -17.26
C TYR A 151 -26.95 1.89 -18.08
N ASN A 152 -27.10 1.93 -19.40
CA ASN A 152 -26.86 0.80 -20.28
C ASN A 152 -25.37 0.53 -20.51
N THR A 153 -24.53 1.56 -20.47
CA THR A 153 -23.07 1.45 -20.63
C THR A 153 -22.35 1.13 -19.31
N CYS A 154 -22.99 1.38 -18.17
CA CYS A 154 -22.42 1.08 -16.85
C CYS A 154 -22.17 -0.42 -16.68
N PRO A 155 -20.97 -0.83 -16.24
CA PRO A 155 -20.64 -2.25 -16.04
C PRO A 155 -21.62 -2.95 -15.08
N LYS A 156 -22.08 -4.14 -15.45
CA LYS A 156 -23.10 -4.90 -14.70
C LYS A 156 -22.74 -5.11 -13.21
N THR A 157 -21.46 -5.27 -12.92
CA THR A 157 -20.93 -5.44 -11.55
C THR A 157 -21.28 -4.26 -10.64
N TYR A 158 -21.18 -3.03 -11.15
CA TYR A 158 -21.51 -1.82 -10.39
C TYR A 158 -23.00 -1.48 -10.46
N ARG A 159 -23.60 -1.60 -11.64
CA ARG A 159 -25.02 -1.34 -11.88
C ARG A 159 -25.94 -2.18 -10.99
N ASN A 160 -25.52 -3.38 -10.58
CA ASN A 160 -26.29 -4.28 -9.74
C ASN A 160 -26.11 -4.03 -8.24
N SER A 161 -25.19 -3.14 -7.81
CA SER A 161 -25.05 -2.75 -6.41
C SER A 161 -26.25 -1.89 -5.98
N ASP A 162 -26.73 -2.09 -4.75
CA ASP A 162 -27.93 -1.39 -4.26
C ASP A 162 -27.72 0.13 -4.20
N ALA A 163 -26.54 0.58 -3.78
CA ALA A 163 -26.22 2.02 -3.74
C ALA A 163 -26.30 2.69 -5.11
N VAL A 164 -25.78 2.04 -6.16
CA VAL A 164 -25.84 2.60 -7.53
C VAL A 164 -27.25 2.56 -8.10
N LYS A 165 -28.03 1.50 -7.82
CA LYS A 165 -29.45 1.42 -8.23
C LYS A 165 -30.30 2.51 -7.59
N GLU A 166 -30.11 2.76 -6.30
CA GLU A 166 -30.84 3.83 -5.60
C GLU A 166 -30.46 5.19 -6.16
N LYS A 167 -29.18 5.42 -6.47
CA LYS A 167 -28.70 6.67 -7.07
C LYS A 167 -29.34 6.91 -8.45
N PHE A 168 -29.39 5.89 -9.32
CA PHE A 168 -30.10 5.98 -10.61
C PHE A 168 -31.59 6.30 -10.46
N LYS A 169 -32.27 5.67 -9.49
CA LYS A 169 -33.69 5.94 -9.22
C LYS A 169 -33.91 7.38 -8.75
N ALA A 170 -33.07 7.86 -7.83
CA ALA A 170 -33.18 9.22 -7.30
C ALA A 170 -32.96 10.26 -8.41
N LYS A 171 -31.91 10.08 -9.22
CA LYS A 171 -31.61 11.01 -10.33
C LYS A 171 -32.69 10.99 -11.41
N LYS A 172 -33.24 9.82 -11.71
CA LYS A 172 -34.38 9.70 -12.64
C LYS A 172 -35.59 10.50 -12.16
N ALA A 173 -35.97 10.34 -10.89
CA ALA A 173 -37.08 11.08 -10.31
C ALA A 173 -36.86 12.61 -10.31
N GLU A 174 -35.63 13.06 -10.01
CA GLU A 174 -35.24 14.46 -10.09
C GLU A 174 -35.46 15.02 -11.51
N LEU A 175 -34.95 14.32 -12.54
CA LEU A 175 -35.07 14.75 -13.93
C LEU A 175 -36.52 14.68 -14.45
N GLU A 176 -37.33 13.76 -14.00
CA GLU A 176 -38.78 13.69 -14.31
C GLU A 176 -39.54 14.89 -13.74
N MET A 177 -39.20 15.36 -12.53
CA MET A 177 -39.80 16.56 -11.93
C MET A 177 -39.39 17.86 -12.65
N LEU A 178 -38.19 17.90 -13.25
CA LEU A 178 -37.72 19.08 -13.99
C LEU A 178 -38.33 19.21 -15.40
N THR A 179 -38.92 18.12 -15.91
CA THR A 179 -39.52 18.06 -17.27
C THR A 179 -41.05 18.06 -17.25
N ALA A 180 -41.68 18.08 -16.07
CA ALA A 180 -43.12 18.18 -15.87
C ALA A 180 -43.57 19.65 -15.66
#